data_5ceb653d0812455980972eaf89bffbd0
#
_entry.id   5ceb653d0812455980972eaf89bffbd0
#
_cell.length_a   1.000
_cell.length_b   1.000
_cell.length_c   1.000
_cell.angle_alpha   90.00
_cell.angle_beta   90.00
_cell.angle_gamma   90.00
#
_symmetry.space_group_name_H-M   'P 1'
#
loop_
_entity.id
_entity.type
_entity.pdbx_description
1 polymer ?
#
loop_
_entity_poly.entity_id
_entity_poly.type
_entity_poly.pdbx_seq_one_letter_code
_entity_poly.pdbx_strand_id
1 'polypeptide(L)'
;MTAPLAIDSRRAAYIALVVLTLIWGSNWAVMKFALSRADPVVFNVQRTWLAVAVLFVTMAWQRRLAWPAVWWPVLVTGFFQTTVNFGATTMAVAGGGAGRASVLVFTMPFWTLLIAWPVLHERVRGARWFAVAFAFAGLVLVVAPWHWQGGLASKLWAVLSGFGWAAGTVATKYYQRKHRLDMLNFVAWQMVVGVIPLTLLPWFFAFESTAWSLSFVAALGFTGAISTGLGFVLWIAVLRHLPAGTASLNMFAIPVIALISSMAIFGERLTAGEWAGIACLGVGLAILSAQSIAAVRRGEREPTPATPTPLDGG
;
A
#
# COMPACT_ATOMS: atom_id res chain seq x y z
N MET A 1 -3.99 -15.53 28.39
CA MET A 1 -4.61 -14.24 28.06
C MET A 1 -4.62 -14.12 26.56
N THR A 2 -5.80 -14.22 25.94
CA THR A 2 -6.01 -14.07 24.50
C THR A 2 -5.66 -12.64 24.10
N ALA A 3 -4.84 -12.46 23.08
CA ALA A 3 -4.51 -11.13 22.55
C ALA A 3 -5.81 -10.48 22.05
N PRO A 4 -6.14 -9.24 22.46
CA PRO A 4 -7.43 -8.60 22.17
C PRO A 4 -7.67 -8.24 20.70
N LEU A 5 -6.71 -8.51 19.82
CA LEU A 5 -6.84 -8.44 18.35
C LEU A 5 -6.73 -9.85 17.73
N ALA A 6 -6.96 -10.93 18.50
CA ALA A 6 -7.02 -12.25 17.93
C ALA A 6 -8.30 -12.35 17.06
N ILE A 7 -8.11 -12.39 15.74
CA ILE A 7 -9.16 -12.79 14.82
C ILE A 7 -9.28 -14.31 14.97
N ASP A 8 -10.29 -14.77 15.69
CA ASP A 8 -10.42 -16.19 16.07
C ASP A 8 -11.29 -16.99 15.09
N SER A 9 -11.87 -16.33 14.10
CA SER A 9 -12.75 -16.98 13.15
C SER A 9 -12.68 -16.37 11.75
N ARG A 10 -13.02 -17.17 10.76
CA ARG A 10 -13.12 -16.70 9.36
C ARG A 10 -14.14 -15.57 9.20
N ARG A 11 -15.24 -15.59 9.99
CA ARG A 11 -16.24 -14.52 10.00
C ARG A 11 -15.66 -13.21 10.54
N ALA A 12 -14.92 -13.27 11.62
CA ALA A 12 -14.24 -12.10 12.19
C ALA A 12 -13.19 -11.52 11.20
N ALA A 13 -12.49 -12.39 10.44
CA ALA A 13 -11.57 -11.95 9.41
C ALA A 13 -12.26 -11.20 8.26
N TYR A 14 -13.46 -11.61 7.83
CA TYR A 14 -14.24 -10.85 6.84
C TYR A 14 -14.69 -9.50 7.38
N ILE A 15 -15.17 -9.44 8.62
CA ILE A 15 -15.54 -8.16 9.26
C ILE A 15 -14.32 -7.22 9.34
N ALA A 16 -13.19 -7.74 9.80
CA ALA A 16 -11.95 -6.98 9.87
C ALA A 16 -11.51 -6.47 8.49
N LEU A 17 -11.67 -7.27 7.44
CA LEU A 17 -11.37 -6.89 6.07
C LEU A 17 -12.27 -5.75 5.57
N VAL A 18 -13.57 -5.80 5.86
CA VAL A 18 -14.51 -4.72 5.51
C VAL A 18 -14.14 -3.43 6.25
N VAL A 19 -13.91 -3.53 7.57
CA VAL A 19 -13.48 -2.38 8.40
C VAL A 19 -12.18 -1.78 7.87
N LEU A 20 -11.20 -2.60 7.56
CA LEU A 20 -9.92 -2.19 7.01
C LEU A 20 -10.08 -1.47 5.65
N THR A 21 -10.94 -2.00 4.80
CA THR A 21 -11.24 -1.39 3.49
C THR A 21 -11.86 0.02 3.65
N LEU A 22 -12.76 0.19 4.61
CA LEU A 22 -13.34 1.50 4.94
C LEU A 22 -12.30 2.45 5.51
N ILE A 23 -11.44 1.98 6.43
CA ILE A 23 -10.34 2.76 7.01
C ILE A 23 -9.38 3.22 5.90
N TRP A 24 -8.93 2.32 5.06
CA TRP A 24 -7.98 2.66 4.00
C TRP A 24 -8.61 3.50 2.89
N GLY A 25 -9.88 3.30 2.57
CA GLY A 25 -10.61 4.12 1.60
C GLY A 25 -10.80 5.57 2.07
N SER A 26 -11.25 5.76 3.32
CA SER A 26 -11.42 7.10 3.91
C SER A 26 -10.10 7.80 4.21
N ASN A 27 -9.01 7.04 4.40
CA ASN A 27 -7.67 7.60 4.68
C ASN A 27 -7.21 8.61 3.62
N TRP A 28 -7.61 8.45 2.36
CA TRP A 28 -7.22 9.36 1.29
C TRP A 28 -7.77 10.76 1.48
N ALA A 29 -9.05 10.86 1.84
CA ALA A 29 -9.69 12.14 2.13
C ALA A 29 -9.12 12.79 3.40
N VAL A 30 -8.92 12.00 4.47
CA VAL A 30 -8.32 12.49 5.71
C VAL A 30 -6.88 12.95 5.50
N MET A 31 -6.11 12.23 4.69
CA MET A 31 -4.74 12.61 4.32
C MET A 31 -4.73 13.93 3.52
N LYS A 32 -5.64 14.12 2.55
CA LYS A 32 -5.77 15.37 1.81
C LYS A 32 -6.06 16.55 2.73
N PHE A 33 -6.95 16.35 3.71
CA PHE A 33 -7.23 17.37 4.73
C PHE A 33 -6.00 17.68 5.59
N ALA A 34 -5.25 16.68 6.05
CA ALA A 34 -4.03 16.88 6.83
C ALA A 34 -2.95 17.64 6.05
N LEU A 35 -2.80 17.32 4.76
CA LEU A 35 -1.85 17.95 3.85
C LEU A 35 -2.18 19.42 3.50
N SER A 36 -3.34 19.93 3.86
CA SER A 36 -3.64 21.37 3.82
C SER A 36 -3.06 22.15 5.01
N ARG A 37 -2.43 21.47 5.97
CA ARG A 37 -1.92 22.04 7.23
C ARG A 37 -0.47 21.71 7.54
N ALA A 38 0.16 20.86 6.74
CA ALA A 38 1.55 20.44 6.93
C ALA A 38 2.20 20.15 5.59
N ASP A 39 3.50 20.38 5.53
CA ASP A 39 4.30 19.94 4.40
C ASP A 39 4.15 18.42 4.18
N PRO A 40 4.06 17.95 2.92
CA PRO A 40 3.87 16.54 2.60
C PRO A 40 4.94 15.61 3.19
N VAL A 41 6.20 16.04 3.21
CA VAL A 41 7.30 15.24 3.77
C VAL A 41 7.20 15.20 5.28
N VAL A 42 6.99 16.36 5.93
CA VAL A 42 6.86 16.46 7.39
C VAL A 42 5.66 15.64 7.87
N PHE A 43 4.51 15.77 7.22
CA PHE A 43 3.32 14.96 7.54
C PHE A 43 3.60 13.46 7.39
N ASN A 44 4.26 13.06 6.30
CA ASN A 44 4.57 11.66 6.08
C ASN A 44 5.51 11.08 7.14
N VAL A 45 6.51 11.84 7.57
CA VAL A 45 7.42 11.49 8.68
C VAL A 45 6.62 11.31 9.97
N GLN A 46 5.80 12.31 10.34
CA GLN A 46 4.99 12.29 11.57
C GLN A 46 4.05 11.08 11.61
N ARG A 47 3.29 10.84 10.52
CA ARG A 47 2.34 9.72 10.46
C ARG A 47 3.05 8.36 10.49
N THR A 48 4.22 8.25 9.85
CA THR A 48 4.94 6.97 9.78
C THR A 48 5.58 6.64 11.12
N TRP A 49 6.16 7.61 11.83
CA TRP A 49 6.65 7.37 13.18
C TRP A 49 5.52 7.01 14.15
N LEU A 50 4.34 7.60 14.01
CA LEU A 50 3.17 7.21 14.79
C LEU A 50 2.74 5.76 14.49
N ALA A 51 2.77 5.35 13.23
CA ALA A 51 2.53 3.96 12.85
C ALA A 51 3.58 3.00 13.41
N VAL A 52 4.86 3.37 13.35
CA VAL A 52 5.96 2.63 13.96
C VAL A 52 5.71 2.43 15.47
N ALA A 53 5.34 3.50 16.17
CA ALA A 53 5.03 3.40 17.59
C ALA A 53 3.90 2.39 17.87
N VAL A 54 2.81 2.41 17.09
CA VAL A 54 1.71 1.44 17.23
C VAL A 54 2.17 0.01 16.97
N LEU A 55 2.99 -0.21 15.95
CA LEU A 55 3.51 -1.55 15.62
C LEU A 55 4.42 -2.08 16.73
N PHE A 56 5.33 -1.24 17.25
CA PHE A 56 6.23 -1.63 18.35
C PHE A 56 5.48 -1.86 19.65
N VAL A 57 4.48 -1.02 19.99
CA VAL A 57 3.60 -1.26 21.14
C VAL A 57 2.85 -2.59 20.99
N THR A 58 2.35 -2.89 19.78
CA THR A 58 1.69 -4.17 19.49
C THR A 58 2.64 -5.35 19.67
N MET A 59 3.88 -5.23 19.19
CA MET A 59 4.92 -6.25 19.36
C MET A 59 5.30 -6.44 20.84
N ALA A 60 5.47 -5.34 21.58
CA ALA A 60 5.77 -5.38 23.01
C ALA A 60 4.66 -6.08 23.79
N TRP A 61 3.42 -5.74 23.50
CA TRP A 61 2.26 -6.37 24.13
C TRP A 61 2.15 -7.87 23.83
N GLN A 62 2.47 -8.26 22.58
CA GLN A 62 2.53 -9.67 22.19
C GLN A 62 3.80 -10.39 22.66
N ARG A 63 4.72 -9.69 23.36
CA ARG A 63 6.05 -10.19 23.78
C ARG A 63 6.86 -10.74 22.61
N ARG A 64 6.80 -10.05 21.46
CA ARG A 64 7.45 -10.42 20.20
C ARG A 64 8.49 -9.40 19.74
N LEU A 65 8.94 -8.51 20.63
CA LEU A 65 10.00 -7.56 20.31
C LEU A 65 11.29 -8.34 20.01
N ALA A 66 11.76 -8.19 18.79
CA ALA A 66 12.99 -8.82 18.33
C ALA A 66 13.64 -7.96 17.24
N TRP A 67 14.96 -8.08 17.11
CA TRP A 67 15.67 -7.55 15.97
C TRP A 67 15.37 -8.39 14.72
N PRO A 68 15.46 -7.80 13.50
CA PRO A 68 15.32 -8.56 12.28
C PRO A 68 16.42 -9.62 12.18
N ALA A 69 16.06 -10.85 11.87
CA ALA A 69 17.04 -11.91 11.64
C ALA A 69 17.93 -11.62 10.44
N VAL A 70 17.37 -10.94 9.42
CA VAL A 70 18.09 -10.54 8.20
C VAL A 70 17.72 -9.10 7.85
N TRP A 71 18.71 -8.21 7.75
CA TRP A 71 18.50 -6.78 7.52
C TRP A 71 18.27 -6.42 6.06
N TRP A 72 18.89 -7.11 5.12
CA TRP A 72 18.81 -6.76 3.71
C TRP A 72 17.35 -6.74 3.16
N PRO A 73 16.48 -7.72 3.48
CA PRO A 73 15.06 -7.63 3.13
C PRO A 73 14.37 -6.40 3.70
N VAL A 74 14.69 -6.05 4.95
CA VAL A 74 14.12 -4.89 5.65
C VAL A 74 14.52 -3.59 4.98
N LEU A 75 15.80 -3.44 4.60
CA LEU A 75 16.35 -2.27 3.90
C LEU A 75 15.67 -2.08 2.54
N VAL A 76 15.67 -3.12 1.71
CA VAL A 76 15.11 -3.04 0.35
C VAL A 76 13.60 -2.76 0.39
N THR A 77 12.87 -3.50 1.21
CA THR A 77 11.41 -3.32 1.29
C THR A 77 11.06 -1.99 1.96
N GLY A 78 11.79 -1.59 2.99
CA GLY A 78 11.63 -0.29 3.65
C GLY A 78 11.83 0.88 2.69
N PHE A 79 12.87 0.81 1.86
CA PHE A 79 13.10 1.83 0.83
C PHE A 79 11.91 1.91 -0.16
N PHE A 80 11.47 0.80 -0.73
CA PHE A 80 10.41 0.84 -1.72
C PHE A 80 9.02 1.10 -1.12
N GLN A 81 8.63 0.40 -0.05
CA GLN A 81 7.28 0.50 0.51
C GLN A 81 7.08 1.67 1.47
N THR A 82 8.13 2.17 2.12
CA THR A 82 7.99 3.29 3.04
C THR A 82 8.58 4.57 2.47
N THR A 83 9.85 4.59 2.06
CA THR A 83 10.44 5.83 1.52
C THR A 83 9.76 6.22 0.20
N VAL A 84 9.80 5.35 -0.80
CA VAL A 84 9.28 5.67 -2.14
C VAL A 84 7.76 5.72 -2.15
N ASN A 85 7.08 4.66 -1.72
CA ASN A 85 5.61 4.61 -1.81
C ASN A 85 4.94 5.67 -0.93
N PHE A 86 5.25 5.75 0.37
CA PHE A 86 4.58 6.71 1.25
C PHE A 86 4.98 8.14 0.92
N GLY A 87 6.27 8.40 0.61
CA GLY A 87 6.74 9.71 0.17
C GLY A 87 6.02 10.17 -1.10
N ALA A 88 6.01 9.33 -2.12
CA ALA A 88 5.35 9.65 -3.38
C ALA A 88 3.82 9.77 -3.23
N THR A 89 3.18 8.96 -2.36
CA THR A 89 1.74 9.08 -2.09
C THR A 89 1.39 10.45 -1.50
N THR A 90 2.14 10.93 -0.52
CA THR A 90 1.86 12.23 0.10
C THR A 90 2.07 13.39 -0.89
N MET A 91 3.13 13.33 -1.71
CA MET A 91 3.35 14.31 -2.79
C MET A 91 2.24 14.29 -3.83
N ALA A 92 1.76 13.10 -4.20
CA ALA A 92 0.65 12.93 -5.13
C ALA A 92 -0.65 13.58 -4.61
N VAL A 93 -1.00 13.32 -3.35
CA VAL A 93 -2.23 13.85 -2.74
C VAL A 93 -2.12 15.34 -2.48
N ALA A 94 -0.96 15.83 -2.07
CA ALA A 94 -0.73 17.27 -1.85
C ALA A 94 -0.90 18.09 -3.13
N GLY A 95 -0.24 17.66 -4.22
CA GLY A 95 -0.26 18.36 -5.50
C GLY A 95 -1.48 18.10 -6.38
N GLY A 96 -2.35 17.15 -6.01
CA GLY A 96 -3.50 16.73 -6.81
C GLY A 96 -4.74 16.40 -5.98
N GLY A 97 -5.68 15.67 -6.59
CA GLY A 97 -6.87 15.17 -5.92
C GLY A 97 -6.60 13.82 -5.24
N ALA A 98 -7.19 13.60 -4.07
CA ALA A 98 -7.05 12.36 -3.32
C ALA A 98 -7.67 11.17 -4.06
N GLY A 99 -8.80 11.37 -4.75
CA GLY A 99 -9.46 10.37 -5.58
C GLY A 99 -8.59 9.95 -6.77
N ARG A 100 -8.08 10.91 -7.54
CA ARG A 100 -7.17 10.62 -8.68
C ARG A 100 -5.89 9.93 -8.23
N ALA A 101 -5.27 10.41 -7.15
CA ALA A 101 -4.06 9.82 -6.62
C ALA A 101 -4.30 8.37 -6.20
N SER A 102 -5.43 8.06 -5.52
CA SER A 102 -5.77 6.71 -5.13
C SER A 102 -5.87 5.76 -6.33
N VAL A 103 -6.59 6.16 -7.38
CA VAL A 103 -6.75 5.36 -8.61
C VAL A 103 -5.40 5.04 -9.24
N LEU A 104 -4.51 6.04 -9.36
CA LEU A 104 -3.20 5.85 -9.96
C LEU A 104 -2.26 4.98 -9.09
N VAL A 105 -2.29 5.13 -7.78
CA VAL A 105 -1.55 4.25 -6.86
C VAL A 105 -2.04 2.82 -6.98
N PHE A 106 -3.34 2.60 -7.15
CA PHE A 106 -3.92 1.26 -7.34
C PHE A 106 -3.61 0.62 -8.70
N THR A 107 -2.74 1.21 -9.51
CA THR A 107 -2.07 0.50 -10.63
C THR A 107 -1.01 -0.49 -10.14
N MET A 108 -0.68 -0.51 -8.84
CA MET A 108 0.31 -1.40 -8.22
C MET A 108 0.20 -2.89 -8.59
N PRO A 109 -0.98 -3.52 -8.80
CA PRO A 109 -1.05 -4.93 -9.19
C PRO A 109 -0.42 -5.20 -10.57
N PHE A 110 -0.52 -4.24 -11.48
CA PHE A 110 0.07 -4.34 -12.82
C PHE A 110 1.59 -4.21 -12.76
N TRP A 111 2.10 -3.27 -11.96
CA TRP A 111 3.53 -3.16 -11.67
C TRP A 111 4.07 -4.40 -11.00
N THR A 112 3.33 -4.96 -10.02
CA THR A 112 3.69 -6.22 -9.35
C THR A 112 3.85 -7.35 -10.36
N LEU A 113 2.91 -7.47 -11.31
CA LEU A 113 2.95 -8.48 -12.35
C LEU A 113 4.20 -8.33 -13.25
N LEU A 114 4.50 -7.10 -13.66
CA LEU A 114 5.65 -6.81 -14.53
C LEU A 114 6.99 -7.04 -13.81
N ILE A 115 7.11 -6.64 -12.54
CA ILE A 115 8.34 -6.81 -11.75
C ILE A 115 8.51 -8.28 -11.33
N ALA A 116 7.43 -8.99 -11.01
CA ALA A 116 7.49 -10.40 -10.63
C ALA A 116 8.01 -11.30 -11.76
N TRP A 117 7.80 -10.91 -13.01
CA TRP A 117 8.30 -11.68 -14.14
C TRP A 117 9.82 -11.88 -14.11
N PRO A 118 10.68 -10.83 -14.14
CA PRO A 118 12.14 -11.02 -14.09
C PRO A 118 12.65 -11.45 -12.70
N VAL A 119 12.03 -10.99 -11.60
CA VAL A 119 12.55 -11.21 -10.24
C VAL A 119 12.15 -12.56 -9.66
N LEU A 120 10.89 -12.96 -9.87
CA LEU A 120 10.34 -14.21 -9.33
C LEU A 120 10.19 -15.30 -10.38
N HIS A 121 10.56 -15.00 -11.64
CA HIS A 121 10.37 -15.86 -12.81
C HIS A 121 8.90 -16.26 -13.05
N GLU A 122 7.96 -15.41 -12.59
CA GLU A 122 6.52 -15.60 -12.76
C GLU A 122 6.08 -15.02 -14.11
N ARG A 123 5.97 -15.88 -15.12
CA ARG A 123 5.64 -15.44 -16.50
C ARG A 123 4.23 -14.90 -16.59
N VAL A 124 4.10 -13.71 -17.21
CA VAL A 124 2.81 -13.18 -17.65
C VAL A 124 2.32 -14.02 -18.82
N ARG A 125 1.16 -14.70 -18.69
CA ARG A 125 0.61 -15.59 -19.72
C ARG A 125 -0.86 -15.30 -19.99
N GLY A 126 -1.28 -15.56 -21.23
CA GLY A 126 -2.68 -15.51 -21.62
C GLY A 126 -3.34 -14.15 -21.37
N ALA A 127 -4.53 -14.16 -20.81
CA ALA A 127 -5.33 -12.95 -20.60
C ALA A 127 -4.71 -11.92 -19.64
N ARG A 128 -3.63 -12.25 -18.91
CA ARG A 128 -2.90 -11.25 -18.08
C ARG A 128 -2.30 -10.14 -18.95
N TRP A 129 -1.93 -10.42 -20.19
CA TRP A 129 -1.46 -9.38 -21.11
C TRP A 129 -2.54 -8.39 -21.49
N PHE A 130 -3.80 -8.83 -21.65
CA PHE A 130 -4.93 -7.92 -21.85
C PHE A 130 -5.14 -7.03 -20.62
N ALA A 131 -5.01 -7.59 -19.40
CA ALA A 131 -5.07 -6.79 -18.17
C ALA A 131 -4.00 -5.72 -18.13
N VAL A 132 -2.75 -6.04 -18.50
CA VAL A 132 -1.64 -5.07 -18.59
C VAL A 132 -1.93 -4.01 -19.65
N ALA A 133 -2.44 -4.40 -20.83
CA ALA A 133 -2.77 -3.47 -21.90
C ALA A 133 -3.89 -2.48 -21.49
N PHE A 134 -4.96 -2.98 -20.88
CA PHE A 134 -6.04 -2.13 -20.34
C PHE A 134 -5.54 -1.22 -19.23
N ALA A 135 -4.66 -1.72 -18.35
CA ALA A 135 -4.05 -0.90 -17.30
C ALA A 135 -3.18 0.21 -17.86
N PHE A 136 -2.37 -0.09 -18.87
CA PHE A 136 -1.51 0.91 -19.52
C PHE A 136 -2.35 1.96 -20.26
N ALA A 137 -3.37 1.55 -21.02
CA ALA A 137 -4.29 2.48 -21.66
C ALA A 137 -5.00 3.37 -20.65
N GLY A 138 -5.52 2.78 -19.55
CA GLY A 138 -6.16 3.51 -18.47
C GLY A 138 -5.22 4.48 -17.78
N LEU A 139 -3.98 4.06 -17.53
CA LEU A 139 -2.94 4.92 -16.95
C LEU A 139 -2.67 6.14 -17.83
N VAL A 140 -2.47 5.94 -19.14
CA VAL A 140 -2.22 7.02 -20.10
C VAL A 140 -3.40 8.00 -20.14
N LEU A 141 -4.64 7.50 -20.12
CA LEU A 141 -5.83 8.35 -20.12
C LEU A 141 -5.97 9.16 -18.81
N VAL A 142 -5.71 8.57 -17.64
CA VAL A 142 -5.80 9.29 -16.35
C VAL A 142 -4.64 10.27 -16.19
N VAL A 143 -3.43 9.89 -16.55
CA VAL A 143 -2.26 10.78 -16.50
C VAL A 143 -2.42 11.92 -17.49
N ALA A 144 -2.98 11.66 -18.67
CA ALA A 144 -3.18 12.62 -19.75
C ALA A 144 -1.91 13.47 -19.99
N PRO A 145 -0.78 12.85 -20.40
CA PRO A 145 0.53 13.54 -20.45
C PRO A 145 0.57 14.71 -21.46
N TRP A 146 -0.42 14.81 -22.35
CA TRP A 146 -0.59 15.94 -23.27
C TRP A 146 -1.18 17.18 -22.62
N HIS A 147 -1.66 17.13 -21.37
CA HIS A 147 -2.12 18.29 -20.60
C HIS A 147 -1.10 18.65 -19.51
N TRP A 148 -0.02 19.34 -19.90
CA TRP A 148 1.08 19.70 -18.97
C TRP A 148 0.64 20.62 -17.83
N GLN A 149 -0.41 21.41 -17.99
CA GLN A 149 -0.86 22.42 -17.04
C GLN A 149 -1.77 21.90 -15.93
N GLY A 150 -1.96 20.61 -15.77
CA GLY A 150 -2.99 20.03 -14.88
C GLY A 150 -2.46 19.09 -13.78
N GLY A 151 -1.35 19.42 -13.09
CA GLY A 151 -0.86 18.59 -11.98
C GLY A 151 -0.19 17.29 -12.44
N LEU A 152 0.50 17.28 -13.58
CA LEU A 152 1.23 16.11 -14.09
C LEU A 152 2.21 15.56 -13.04
N ALA A 153 2.93 16.43 -12.32
CA ALA A 153 3.84 16.01 -11.27
C ALA A 153 3.15 15.16 -10.20
N SER A 154 1.96 15.59 -9.74
CA SER A 154 1.15 14.83 -8.78
C SER A 154 0.77 13.44 -9.31
N LYS A 155 0.38 13.35 -10.59
CA LYS A 155 0.03 12.08 -11.24
C LYS A 155 1.24 11.16 -11.38
N LEU A 156 2.40 11.70 -11.72
CA LEU A 156 3.65 10.94 -11.78
C LEU A 156 4.09 10.45 -10.40
N TRP A 157 3.93 11.26 -9.35
CA TRP A 157 4.13 10.82 -7.97
C TRP A 157 3.20 9.66 -7.60
N ALA A 158 1.94 9.70 -8.00
CA ALA A 158 1.00 8.62 -7.74
C ALA A 158 1.41 7.31 -8.45
N VAL A 159 1.87 7.39 -9.69
CA VAL A 159 2.40 6.23 -10.44
C VAL A 159 3.65 5.67 -9.78
N LEU A 160 4.59 6.54 -9.38
CA LEU A 160 5.80 6.16 -8.65
C LEU A 160 5.47 5.48 -7.31
N SER A 161 4.45 5.98 -6.62
CA SER A 161 3.95 5.35 -5.40
C SER A 161 3.47 3.92 -5.65
N GLY A 162 2.63 3.70 -6.69
CA GLY A 162 2.17 2.37 -7.09
C GLY A 162 3.32 1.42 -7.46
N PHE A 163 4.32 1.93 -8.19
CA PHE A 163 5.54 1.19 -8.50
C PHE A 163 6.33 0.83 -7.23
N GLY A 164 6.53 1.77 -6.31
CA GLY A 164 7.22 1.54 -5.05
C GLY A 164 6.57 0.45 -4.21
N TRP A 165 5.23 0.49 -4.09
CA TRP A 165 4.48 -0.58 -3.42
C TRP A 165 4.71 -1.94 -4.09
N ALA A 166 4.62 -2.00 -5.41
CA ALA A 166 4.80 -3.22 -6.18
C ALA A 166 6.21 -3.79 -6.03
N ALA A 167 7.24 -2.94 -6.15
CA ALA A 167 8.63 -3.34 -5.99
C ALA A 167 8.90 -3.92 -4.60
N GLY A 168 8.43 -3.25 -3.55
CA GLY A 168 8.55 -3.76 -2.18
C GLY A 168 7.75 -5.05 -1.95
N THR A 169 6.57 -5.20 -2.55
CA THR A 169 5.77 -6.42 -2.48
C THR A 169 6.50 -7.60 -3.13
N VAL A 170 7.07 -7.40 -4.32
CA VAL A 170 7.85 -8.43 -5.01
C VAL A 170 9.12 -8.77 -4.23
N ALA A 171 9.82 -7.76 -3.68
CA ALA A 171 10.96 -7.97 -2.82
C ALA A 171 10.59 -8.79 -1.58
N THR A 172 9.51 -8.44 -0.89
CA THR A 172 8.98 -9.21 0.25
C THR A 172 8.74 -10.67 -0.14
N LYS A 173 8.04 -10.91 -1.26
CA LYS A 173 7.76 -12.28 -1.74
C LYS A 173 9.06 -13.05 -2.07
N TYR A 174 10.03 -12.39 -2.69
CA TYR A 174 11.33 -12.97 -3.00
C TYR A 174 12.06 -13.42 -1.73
N TYR A 175 12.08 -12.57 -0.69
CA TYR A 175 12.76 -12.89 0.56
C TYR A 175 12.00 -13.91 1.40
N GLN A 176 10.66 -13.92 1.36
CA GLN A 176 9.85 -14.95 2.02
C GLN A 176 10.11 -16.36 1.46
N ARG A 177 10.52 -16.48 0.19
CA ARG A 177 10.94 -17.76 -0.38
C ARG A 177 12.28 -18.27 0.19
N LYS A 178 13.10 -17.37 0.71
CA LYS A 178 14.45 -17.68 1.22
C LYS A 178 14.55 -17.68 2.75
N HIS A 179 13.69 -16.95 3.42
CA HIS A 179 13.75 -16.72 4.86
C HIS A 179 12.36 -16.83 5.49
N ARG A 180 12.29 -17.37 6.70
CA ARG A 180 11.08 -17.31 7.52
C ARG A 180 11.00 -15.94 8.15
N LEU A 181 10.08 -15.09 7.66
CA LEU A 181 9.87 -13.74 8.16
C LEU A 181 8.68 -13.71 9.14
N ASP A 182 8.90 -13.21 10.36
CA ASP A 182 7.78 -12.74 11.19
C ASP A 182 7.26 -11.43 10.57
N MET A 183 6.08 -11.48 9.98
CA MET A 183 5.54 -10.37 9.19
C MET A 183 5.29 -9.12 10.03
N LEU A 184 4.93 -9.25 11.32
CA LEU A 184 4.73 -8.08 12.17
C LEU A 184 6.07 -7.39 12.48
N ASN A 185 7.08 -8.19 12.85
CA ASN A 185 8.43 -7.71 13.06
C ASN A 185 9.00 -7.07 11.78
N PHE A 186 8.86 -7.77 10.66
CA PHE A 186 9.33 -7.32 9.36
C PHE A 186 8.72 -5.99 8.94
N VAL A 187 7.39 -5.83 9.05
CA VAL A 187 6.68 -4.59 8.71
C VAL A 187 7.06 -3.45 9.65
N ALA A 188 7.21 -3.70 10.94
CA ALA A 188 7.63 -2.68 11.90
C ALA A 188 9.03 -2.13 11.57
N TRP A 189 9.99 -2.99 11.37
CA TRP A 189 11.37 -2.59 11.07
C TRP A 189 11.55 -1.99 9.68
N GLN A 190 10.83 -2.48 8.66
CA GLN A 190 10.88 -1.84 7.34
C GLN A 190 10.35 -0.40 7.36
N MET A 191 9.33 -0.11 8.20
CA MET A 191 8.84 1.25 8.36
C MET A 191 9.86 2.14 9.07
N VAL A 192 10.54 1.63 10.11
CA VAL A 192 11.65 2.35 10.76
C VAL A 192 12.71 2.72 9.74
N VAL A 193 13.23 1.71 9.02
CA VAL A 193 14.30 1.94 8.04
C VAL A 193 13.86 2.86 6.91
N GLY A 194 12.64 2.66 6.41
CA GLY A 194 12.15 3.44 5.28
C GLY A 194 11.76 4.88 5.63
N VAL A 195 11.46 5.20 6.88
CA VAL A 195 11.16 6.58 7.29
C VAL A 195 12.44 7.40 7.60
N ILE A 196 13.55 6.75 7.90
CA ILE A 196 14.82 7.44 8.21
C ILE A 196 15.25 8.40 7.09
N PRO A 197 15.34 8.00 5.81
CA PRO A 197 15.72 8.92 4.74
C PRO A 197 14.84 10.18 4.68
N LEU A 198 13.52 10.01 4.88
CA LEU A 198 12.58 11.14 4.88
C LEU A 198 12.72 12.01 6.13
N THR A 199 13.05 11.42 7.28
CA THR A 199 13.29 12.14 8.54
C THR A 199 14.55 13.00 8.47
N LEU A 200 15.52 12.61 7.65
CA LEU A 200 16.76 13.37 7.47
C LEU A 200 16.63 14.54 6.50
N LEU A 201 15.61 14.55 5.62
CA LEU A 201 15.44 15.62 4.62
C LEU A 201 15.37 17.04 5.22
N PRO A 202 14.71 17.30 6.36
CA PRO A 202 14.67 18.64 6.95
C PRO A 202 16.03 19.20 7.40
N TRP A 203 17.06 18.38 7.48
CA TRP A 203 18.42 18.84 7.77
C TRP A 203 19.09 19.48 6.55
N PHE A 204 18.58 19.18 5.35
CA PHE A 204 19.14 19.63 4.09
C PHE A 204 18.23 20.60 3.34
N PHE A 205 16.93 20.57 3.63
CA PHE A 205 15.90 21.35 2.96
C PHE A 205 14.99 22.03 3.96
N ALA A 206 14.55 23.24 3.64
CA ALA A 206 13.54 23.93 4.44
C ALA A 206 12.14 23.41 4.07
N PHE A 207 11.34 23.14 5.09
CA PHE A 207 9.94 22.71 4.95
C PHE A 207 9.03 23.68 5.70
N GLU A 208 7.77 23.77 5.26
CA GLU A 208 6.78 24.58 5.92
C GLU A 208 6.45 24.02 7.32
N SER A 209 6.20 24.92 8.25
CA SER A 209 5.80 24.56 9.60
C SER A 209 4.41 23.94 9.63
N THR A 210 4.21 22.93 10.48
CA THR A 210 2.89 22.33 10.68
C THR A 210 1.95 23.29 11.41
N ALA A 211 0.77 23.55 10.82
CA ALA A 211 -0.30 24.29 11.49
C ALA A 211 -1.05 23.37 12.45
N TRP A 212 -0.57 23.32 13.69
CA TRP A 212 -1.13 22.48 14.74
C TRP A 212 -2.54 22.90 15.12
N SER A 213 -3.48 21.99 15.05
CA SER A 213 -4.86 22.14 15.50
C SER A 213 -5.40 20.78 15.96
N LEU A 214 -6.46 20.79 16.77
CA LEU A 214 -7.09 19.54 17.22
C LEU A 214 -7.52 18.67 16.03
N SER A 215 -8.06 19.28 14.97
CA SER A 215 -8.46 18.58 13.75
C SER A 215 -7.28 17.98 12.98
N PHE A 216 -6.13 18.68 12.95
CA PHE A 216 -4.90 18.11 12.37
C PHE A 216 -4.37 16.93 13.19
N VAL A 217 -4.32 17.06 14.52
CA VAL A 217 -3.89 15.98 15.42
C VAL A 217 -4.79 14.76 15.28
N ALA A 218 -6.11 14.95 15.19
CA ALA A 218 -7.06 13.86 14.93
C ALA A 218 -6.82 13.20 13.57
N ALA A 219 -6.58 13.99 12.51
CA ALA A 219 -6.26 13.47 11.17
C ALA A 219 -4.92 12.72 11.15
N LEU A 220 -3.90 13.25 11.83
CA LEU A 220 -2.60 12.57 11.99
C LEU A 220 -2.75 11.26 12.78
N GLY A 221 -3.51 11.26 13.87
CA GLY A 221 -3.83 10.07 14.66
C GLY A 221 -4.54 9.00 13.81
N PHE A 222 -5.55 9.43 13.04
CA PHE A 222 -6.26 8.53 12.14
C PHE A 222 -5.34 7.95 11.06
N THR A 223 -4.58 8.79 10.35
CA THR A 223 -3.75 8.36 9.23
C THR A 223 -2.54 7.54 9.69
N GLY A 224 -1.90 7.92 10.80
CA GLY A 224 -0.72 7.25 11.35
C GLY A 224 -1.06 6.04 12.20
N ALA A 225 -1.80 6.25 13.30
CA ALA A 225 -2.06 5.17 14.25
C ALA A 225 -3.11 4.18 13.73
N ILE A 226 -4.26 4.66 13.26
CA ILE A 226 -5.37 3.78 12.88
C ILE A 226 -5.14 3.20 11.48
N SER A 227 -5.00 4.06 10.47
CA SER A 227 -4.95 3.60 9.09
C SER A 227 -3.63 2.88 8.77
N THR A 228 -2.49 3.43 9.20
CA THR A 228 -1.20 2.80 8.92
C THR A 228 -0.85 1.77 9.99
N GLY A 229 -0.71 2.15 11.25
CA GLY A 229 -0.26 1.23 12.32
C GLY A 229 -1.20 0.05 12.52
N LEU A 230 -2.42 0.29 13.01
CA LEU A 230 -3.41 -0.76 13.23
C LEU A 230 -3.88 -1.41 11.92
N GLY A 231 -3.91 -0.64 10.82
CA GLY A 231 -4.27 -1.15 9.50
C GLY A 231 -3.35 -2.29 9.06
N PHE A 232 -2.03 -2.16 9.21
CA PHE A 232 -1.10 -3.25 8.90
C PHE A 232 -1.20 -4.42 9.87
N VAL A 233 -1.45 -4.19 11.15
CA VAL A 233 -1.71 -5.28 12.12
C VAL A 233 -2.95 -6.09 11.72
N LEU A 234 -4.05 -5.40 11.38
CA LEU A 234 -5.28 -6.04 10.91
C LEU A 234 -5.07 -6.77 9.58
N TRP A 235 -4.34 -6.18 8.64
CA TRP A 235 -4.02 -6.80 7.36
C TRP A 235 -3.26 -8.12 7.54
N ILE A 236 -2.21 -8.11 8.36
CA ILE A 236 -1.46 -9.33 8.68
C ILE A 236 -2.37 -10.38 9.33
N ALA A 237 -3.27 -9.97 10.23
CA ALA A 237 -4.21 -10.87 10.89
C ALA A 237 -5.26 -11.45 9.91
N VAL A 238 -5.78 -10.64 8.99
CA VAL A 238 -6.71 -11.07 7.92
C VAL A 238 -6.05 -12.13 7.03
N LEU A 239 -4.81 -11.90 6.60
CA LEU A 239 -4.08 -12.82 5.72
C LEU A 239 -3.75 -14.18 6.36
N ARG A 240 -3.83 -14.31 7.69
CA ARG A 240 -3.70 -15.61 8.39
C ARG A 240 -4.95 -16.49 8.23
N HIS A 241 -6.11 -15.87 7.97
CA HIS A 241 -7.41 -16.56 7.98
C HIS A 241 -8.09 -16.60 6.62
N LEU A 242 -7.77 -15.64 5.74
CA LEU A 242 -8.33 -15.53 4.40
C LEU A 242 -7.26 -15.72 3.32
N PRO A 243 -7.61 -16.39 2.22
CA PRO A 243 -6.73 -16.44 1.05
C PRO A 243 -6.39 -15.04 0.55
N ALA A 244 -5.13 -14.81 0.21
CA ALA A 244 -4.65 -13.51 -0.27
C ALA A 244 -5.47 -12.98 -1.46
N GLY A 245 -5.89 -13.86 -2.37
CA GLY A 245 -6.77 -13.49 -3.50
C GLY A 245 -8.11 -12.92 -3.06
N THR A 246 -8.76 -13.51 -2.04
CA THR A 246 -10.03 -13.00 -1.50
C THR A 246 -9.83 -11.64 -0.80
N ALA A 247 -8.76 -11.51 -0.01
CA ALA A 247 -8.44 -10.25 0.66
C ALA A 247 -8.13 -9.14 -0.35
N SER A 248 -7.35 -9.43 -1.39
CA SER A 248 -6.99 -8.47 -2.43
C SER A 248 -8.18 -7.97 -3.25
N LEU A 249 -9.19 -8.82 -3.49
CA LEU A 249 -10.41 -8.40 -4.21
C LEU A 249 -11.17 -7.29 -3.48
N ASN A 250 -11.28 -7.40 -2.14
CA ASN A 250 -11.93 -6.35 -1.35
C ASN A 250 -11.17 -5.04 -1.36
N MET A 251 -9.84 -5.06 -1.56
CA MET A 251 -9.03 -3.85 -1.63
C MET A 251 -9.36 -2.98 -2.85
N PHE A 252 -9.99 -3.52 -3.89
CA PHE A 252 -10.44 -2.70 -5.04
C PHE A 252 -11.56 -1.73 -4.68
N ALA A 253 -12.25 -1.93 -3.57
CA ALA A 253 -13.20 -0.94 -3.07
C ALA A 253 -12.51 0.33 -2.51
N ILE A 254 -11.22 0.25 -2.13
CA ILE A 254 -10.48 1.38 -1.56
C ILE A 254 -10.44 2.58 -2.51
N PRO A 255 -9.98 2.47 -3.78
CA PRO A 255 -9.96 3.61 -4.68
C PRO A 255 -11.36 4.13 -5.02
N VAL A 256 -12.38 3.26 -5.01
CA VAL A 256 -13.78 3.68 -5.20
C VAL A 256 -14.25 4.55 -4.04
N ILE A 257 -14.02 4.11 -2.79
CA ILE A 257 -14.35 4.88 -1.59
C ILE A 257 -13.56 6.20 -1.56
N ALA A 258 -12.27 6.16 -1.88
CA ALA A 258 -11.41 7.34 -1.94
C ALA A 258 -11.92 8.36 -2.98
N LEU A 259 -12.32 7.88 -4.16
CA LEU A 259 -12.85 8.72 -5.23
C LEU A 259 -14.18 9.37 -4.84
N ILE A 260 -15.13 8.56 -4.35
CA ILE A 260 -16.44 9.06 -3.89
C ILE A 260 -16.26 10.08 -2.76
N SER A 261 -15.41 9.77 -1.76
CA SER A 261 -15.12 10.67 -0.66
C SER A 261 -14.48 11.97 -1.12
N SER A 262 -13.55 11.90 -2.08
CA SER A 262 -12.87 13.07 -2.64
C SER A 262 -13.82 13.96 -3.44
N MET A 263 -14.70 13.37 -4.23
CA MET A 263 -15.73 14.10 -4.96
C MET A 263 -16.73 14.78 -4.01
N ALA A 264 -17.17 14.06 -2.97
CA ALA A 264 -18.17 14.57 -2.02
C ALA A 264 -17.61 15.65 -1.10
N ILE A 265 -16.36 15.50 -0.61
CA ILE A 265 -15.78 16.40 0.41
C ILE A 265 -15.04 17.58 -0.24
N PHE A 266 -14.29 17.33 -1.31
CA PHE A 266 -13.43 18.35 -1.92
C PHE A 266 -13.97 18.87 -3.27
N GLY A 267 -15.13 18.40 -3.73
CA GLY A 267 -15.69 18.79 -5.03
C GLY A 267 -14.84 18.37 -6.22
N GLU A 268 -14.02 17.33 -6.07
CA GLU A 268 -13.14 16.83 -7.13
C GLU A 268 -13.99 16.41 -8.35
N ARG A 269 -13.67 16.96 -9.53
CA ARG A 269 -14.36 16.63 -10.79
C ARG A 269 -13.39 15.92 -11.73
N LEU A 270 -13.85 14.85 -12.32
CA LEU A 270 -13.11 14.08 -13.30
C LEU A 270 -13.55 14.47 -14.71
N THR A 271 -12.60 14.53 -15.62
CA THR A 271 -12.86 14.69 -17.05
C THR A 271 -13.40 13.38 -17.65
N ALA A 272 -14.02 13.43 -18.81
CA ALA A 272 -14.46 12.24 -19.53
C ALA A 272 -13.30 11.27 -19.83
N GLY A 273 -12.12 11.80 -20.15
CA GLY A 273 -10.90 11.00 -20.36
C GLY A 273 -10.45 10.27 -19.09
N GLU A 274 -10.50 10.92 -17.93
CA GLU A 274 -10.18 10.29 -16.64
C GLU A 274 -11.19 9.20 -16.29
N TRP A 275 -12.49 9.41 -16.55
CA TRP A 275 -13.52 8.36 -16.38
C TRP A 275 -13.28 7.17 -17.29
N ALA A 276 -12.96 7.40 -18.56
CA ALA A 276 -12.60 6.33 -19.49
C ALA A 276 -11.36 5.56 -19.01
N GLY A 277 -10.35 6.28 -18.52
CA GLY A 277 -9.14 5.68 -17.98
C GLY A 277 -9.41 4.83 -16.73
N ILE A 278 -10.25 5.31 -15.81
CA ILE A 278 -10.69 4.56 -14.61
C ILE A 278 -11.44 3.29 -15.01
N ALA A 279 -12.33 3.38 -16.03
CA ALA A 279 -13.02 2.22 -16.55
C ALA A 279 -12.06 1.18 -17.14
N CYS A 280 -11.05 1.61 -17.92
CA CYS A 280 -9.99 0.72 -18.43
C CYS A 280 -9.20 0.04 -17.31
N LEU A 281 -8.80 0.79 -16.29
CA LEU A 281 -8.13 0.23 -15.10
C LEU A 281 -9.01 -0.80 -14.40
N GLY A 282 -10.31 -0.50 -14.24
CA GLY A 282 -11.30 -1.41 -13.66
C GLY A 282 -11.43 -2.72 -14.45
N VAL A 283 -11.48 -2.65 -15.77
CA VAL A 283 -11.50 -3.83 -16.65
C VAL A 283 -10.21 -4.66 -16.46
N GLY A 284 -9.05 -4.02 -16.47
CA GLY A 284 -7.78 -4.70 -16.23
C GLY A 284 -7.74 -5.42 -14.88
N LEU A 285 -8.20 -4.76 -13.82
CA LEU A 285 -8.31 -5.34 -12.48
C LEU A 285 -9.32 -6.49 -12.43
N ALA A 286 -10.46 -6.38 -13.11
CA ALA A 286 -11.46 -7.44 -13.18
C ALA A 286 -10.89 -8.70 -13.87
N ILE A 287 -10.12 -8.55 -14.94
CA ILE A 287 -9.44 -9.66 -15.63
C ILE A 287 -8.46 -10.35 -14.67
N LEU A 288 -7.61 -9.61 -13.95
CA LEU A 288 -6.66 -10.18 -12.99
C LEU A 288 -7.38 -10.91 -11.86
N SER A 289 -8.46 -10.33 -11.36
CA SER A 289 -9.28 -10.90 -10.28
C SER A 289 -9.94 -12.21 -10.70
N ALA A 290 -10.54 -12.23 -11.89
CA ALA A 290 -11.18 -13.43 -12.44
C ALA A 290 -10.17 -14.58 -12.60
N GLN A 291 -8.95 -14.27 -13.03
CA GLN A 291 -7.88 -15.28 -13.15
C GLN A 291 -7.39 -15.78 -11.80
N SER A 292 -7.27 -14.90 -10.81
CA SER A 292 -6.87 -15.30 -9.45
C SER A 292 -7.93 -16.24 -8.84
N ILE A 293 -9.21 -15.94 -9.02
CA ILE A 293 -10.31 -16.81 -8.57
C ILE A 293 -10.28 -18.16 -9.31
N ALA A 294 -10.08 -18.14 -10.63
CA ALA A 294 -10.01 -19.36 -11.43
C ALA A 294 -8.83 -20.26 -11.03
N ALA A 295 -7.67 -19.68 -10.72
CA ALA A 295 -6.49 -20.42 -10.24
C ALA A 295 -6.77 -21.10 -8.89
N VAL A 296 -7.38 -20.36 -7.94
CA VAL A 296 -7.79 -20.93 -6.63
C VAL A 296 -8.79 -22.07 -6.81
N ARG A 297 -9.78 -21.93 -7.70
CA ARG A 297 -10.78 -22.99 -7.99
C ARG A 297 -10.17 -24.23 -8.60
N ARG A 298 -9.11 -24.10 -9.41
CA ARG A 298 -8.37 -25.22 -10.01
C ARG A 298 -7.41 -25.90 -9.05
N GLY A 299 -7.32 -25.44 -7.81
CA GLY A 299 -6.42 -26.03 -6.81
C GLY A 299 -4.94 -25.74 -7.09
N GLU A 300 -4.64 -24.81 -8.02
CA GLU A 300 -3.28 -24.32 -8.24
C GLU A 300 -2.85 -23.54 -6.99
N ARG A 301 -2.23 -24.28 -6.05
CA ARG A 301 -1.62 -23.64 -4.86
C ARG A 301 -0.52 -22.70 -5.36
N GLU A 302 -0.50 -21.46 -4.84
CA GLU A 302 0.75 -20.69 -4.88
C GLU A 302 1.88 -21.60 -4.37
N PRO A 303 3.06 -21.64 -5.02
CA PRO A 303 4.16 -22.47 -4.58
C PRO A 303 4.38 -22.26 -3.07
N THR A 304 4.16 -23.31 -2.31
CA THR A 304 4.47 -23.30 -0.86
C THR A 304 5.94 -22.91 -0.73
N PRO A 305 6.33 -22.01 0.18
CA PRO A 305 7.73 -21.71 0.41
C PRO A 305 8.47 -23.03 0.62
N ALA A 306 9.52 -23.24 -0.18
CA ALA A 306 10.33 -24.44 -0.07
C ALA A 306 10.74 -24.61 1.40
N THR A 307 10.53 -25.80 1.95
CA THR A 307 11.03 -26.17 3.28
C THR A 307 12.55 -25.96 3.21
N PRO A 308 13.14 -25.09 4.06
CA PRO A 308 14.59 -24.92 4.04
C PRO A 308 15.23 -26.28 4.30
N THR A 309 16.07 -26.75 3.39
CA THR A 309 16.96 -27.89 3.64
C THR A 309 17.73 -27.56 4.92
N PRO A 310 17.82 -28.47 5.91
CA PRO A 310 18.71 -28.26 7.04
C PRO A 310 20.11 -28.00 6.48
N LEU A 311 20.74 -26.93 6.93
CA LEU A 311 22.16 -26.73 6.68
C LEU A 311 22.85 -27.86 7.42
N ASP A 312 23.33 -28.86 6.69
CA ASP A 312 24.21 -29.86 7.20
C ASP A 312 25.42 -29.13 7.78
N GLY A 313 25.62 -29.37 9.08
CA GLY A 313 26.70 -28.75 9.82
C GLY A 313 28.05 -29.21 9.23
N GLY A 314 28.88 -28.25 8.94
CA GLY A 314 30.29 -28.36 8.69
C GLY A 314 30.99 -27.18 9.38
#